data_b14ba62cba9781f0ff8f9e747795ef88
#
_entry.id   b14ba62cba9781f0ff8f9e747795ef88
#
_cell.length_a   1.000
_cell.length_b   1.000
_cell.length_c   1.000
_cell.angle_alpha   90.00
_cell.angle_beta   90.00
_cell.angle_gamma   90.00
#
_symmetry.space_group_name_H-M   'P 1'
#
loop_
_entity.id
_entity.type
_entity.pdbx_description
1 polymer ?
#
loop_
_entity_poly.entity_id
_entity_poly.type
_entity_poly.pdbx_seq_one_letter_code
_entity_poly.pdbx_strand_id
1 'polypeptide(L)'
;MSERDNGWAGIRSIKLFAVGVCLAAAAIACTTGQPKRYVIAESKAYEASLFRQNCAICHGPEGEGKTLTDGRRIPNLRDGEFKYKTDEQIYRHISEGGNGMTPFRGQLTDREINMMVRFVQDELRRPQTKP
;
A
#
# COMPACT_ATOMS: atom_id res chain seq x y z
N MET A 1 -43.43 -29.51 48.93
CA MET A 1 -42.82 -28.21 49.20
C MET A 1 -41.44 -28.18 48.60
N SER A 2 -41.19 -27.16 47.83
CA SER A 2 -39.90 -26.75 47.22
C SER A 2 -39.62 -27.21 45.80
N GLU A 3 -40.24 -26.51 44.86
CA GLU A 3 -39.76 -26.41 43.46
C GLU A 3 -39.65 -24.91 43.15
N ARG A 4 -38.52 -24.30 43.43
CA ARG A 4 -38.29 -22.88 43.05
C ARG A 4 -36.86 -22.46 42.79
N ASP A 5 -35.89 -23.33 42.63
CA ASP A 5 -34.49 -22.93 42.52
C ASP A 5 -33.81 -23.19 41.19
N ASN A 6 -34.49 -23.68 40.14
CA ASN A 6 -33.88 -24.02 38.87
C ASN A 6 -33.90 -22.91 37.80
N GLY A 7 -34.57 -21.78 38.05
CA GLY A 7 -34.71 -20.69 37.09
C GLY A 7 -33.45 -19.77 37.00
N TRP A 8 -32.68 -19.67 38.05
CA TRP A 8 -31.61 -18.67 38.14
C TRP A 8 -30.29 -19.14 37.57
N ALA A 9 -30.01 -20.44 37.57
CA ALA A 9 -28.79 -21.00 37.00
C ALA A 9 -28.79 -20.91 35.48
N GLY A 10 -29.91 -21.10 34.80
CA GLY A 10 -30.05 -21.01 33.35
C GLY A 10 -29.83 -19.61 32.82
N ILE A 11 -30.34 -18.58 33.51
CA ILE A 11 -30.20 -17.18 33.06
C ILE A 11 -28.75 -16.68 33.15
N ARG A 12 -28.00 -17.14 34.16
CA ARG A 12 -26.57 -16.79 34.31
C ARG A 12 -25.72 -17.42 33.18
N SER A 13 -25.99 -18.66 32.81
CA SER A 13 -25.32 -19.36 31.73
C SER A 13 -25.58 -18.73 30.36
N ILE A 14 -26.84 -18.32 30.09
CA ILE A 14 -27.20 -17.64 28.82
C ILE A 14 -26.51 -16.28 28.71
N LYS A 15 -26.45 -15.51 29.80
CA LYS A 15 -25.75 -14.21 29.80
C LYS A 15 -24.26 -14.34 29.57
N LEU A 16 -23.59 -15.33 30.15
CA LEU A 16 -22.17 -15.60 29.95
C LEU A 16 -21.88 -16.07 28.51
N PHE A 17 -22.77 -16.87 27.93
CA PHE A 17 -22.66 -17.32 26.56
C PHE A 17 -22.82 -16.15 25.56
N ALA A 18 -23.81 -15.27 25.80
CA ALA A 18 -24.04 -14.09 24.96
C ALA A 18 -22.85 -13.11 25.01
N VAL A 19 -22.26 -12.87 26.18
CA VAL A 19 -21.07 -12.02 26.33
C VAL A 19 -19.87 -12.65 25.64
N GLY A 20 -19.66 -13.97 25.74
CA GLY A 20 -18.57 -14.67 25.06
C GLY A 20 -18.67 -14.59 23.52
N VAL A 21 -19.88 -14.75 22.97
CA VAL A 21 -20.13 -14.62 21.53
C VAL A 21 -19.92 -13.19 21.04
N CYS A 22 -20.35 -12.19 21.80
CA CYS A 22 -20.11 -10.78 21.45
C CYS A 22 -18.62 -10.41 21.48
N LEU A 23 -17.84 -10.91 22.44
CA LEU A 23 -16.40 -10.69 22.52
C LEU A 23 -15.66 -11.38 21.37
N ALA A 24 -16.06 -12.58 20.98
CA ALA A 24 -15.49 -13.29 19.85
C ALA A 24 -15.81 -12.59 18.51
N ALA A 25 -17.01 -12.07 18.32
CA ALA A 25 -17.40 -11.30 17.14
C ALA A 25 -16.65 -9.97 17.03
N ALA A 26 -16.37 -9.30 18.13
CA ALA A 26 -15.58 -8.07 18.16
C ALA A 26 -14.10 -8.29 17.77
N ALA A 27 -13.52 -9.45 18.13
CA ALA A 27 -12.14 -9.78 17.77
C ALA A 27 -11.97 -10.03 16.26
N ILE A 28 -12.99 -10.55 15.58
CA ILE A 28 -12.95 -10.80 14.13
C ILE A 28 -13.07 -9.50 13.34
N ALA A 29 -13.80 -8.49 13.84
CA ALA A 29 -13.97 -7.20 13.16
C ALA A 29 -12.68 -6.37 13.08
N CYS A 30 -11.70 -6.60 13.94
CA CYS A 30 -10.43 -5.87 13.93
C CYS A 30 -9.41 -6.38 12.90
N THR A 31 -9.64 -7.51 12.24
CA THR A 31 -8.67 -8.11 11.31
C THR A 31 -8.91 -7.80 9.83
N THR A 32 -9.99 -7.11 9.48
CA THR A 32 -10.43 -6.94 8.08
C THR A 32 -10.13 -5.59 7.44
N GLY A 33 -9.32 -4.74 8.05
CA GLY A 33 -9.17 -3.34 7.64
C GLY A 33 -7.79 -2.89 7.16
N GLN A 34 -6.87 -3.78 6.82
CA GLN A 34 -5.60 -3.33 6.23
C GLN A 34 -5.82 -2.91 4.77
N PRO A 35 -5.52 -1.65 4.41
CA PRO A 35 -5.62 -1.23 3.02
C PRO A 35 -4.69 -2.09 2.16
N LYS A 36 -5.26 -2.72 1.13
CA LYS A 36 -4.49 -3.57 0.23
C LYS A 36 -3.55 -2.67 -0.58
N ARG A 37 -2.26 -2.87 -0.47
CA ARG A 37 -1.27 -2.14 -1.27
C ARG A 37 -1.38 -2.57 -2.74
N TYR A 38 -1.17 -1.62 -3.64
CA TYR A 38 -1.06 -1.92 -5.07
C TYR A 38 0.13 -2.87 -5.31
N VAL A 39 -0.09 -3.98 -6.03
CA VAL A 39 0.93 -4.98 -6.35
C VAL A 39 1.33 -4.81 -7.81
N ILE A 40 2.52 -4.25 -8.05
CA ILE A 40 3.01 -3.94 -9.40
C ILE A 40 3.24 -5.22 -10.21
N ALA A 41 3.79 -6.26 -9.57
CA ALA A 41 4.10 -7.52 -10.24
C ALA A 41 2.86 -8.21 -10.81
N GLU A 42 1.72 -8.11 -10.14
CA GLU A 42 0.46 -8.77 -10.53
C GLU A 42 -0.39 -7.92 -11.48
N SER A 43 -0.12 -6.62 -11.56
CA SER A 43 -0.95 -5.71 -12.33
C SER A 43 -0.70 -5.84 -13.83
N LYS A 44 -1.80 -5.89 -14.59
CA LYS A 44 -1.81 -5.85 -16.06
C LYS A 44 -1.93 -4.43 -16.62
N ALA A 45 -2.05 -3.42 -15.77
CA ALA A 45 -2.15 -2.03 -16.17
C ALA A 45 -0.88 -1.57 -16.92
N TYR A 46 -1.06 -0.68 -17.89
CA TYR A 46 0.04 -0.21 -18.73
C TYR A 46 1.12 0.50 -17.92
N GLU A 47 0.74 1.34 -16.98
CA GLU A 47 1.66 2.05 -16.06
C GLU A 47 2.48 1.08 -15.19
N ALA A 48 1.90 -0.03 -14.73
CA ALA A 48 2.65 -1.06 -14.01
C ALA A 48 3.67 -1.77 -14.92
N SER A 49 3.29 -2.01 -16.19
CA SER A 49 4.21 -2.54 -17.19
C SER A 49 5.36 -1.58 -17.48
N LEU A 50 5.04 -0.30 -17.64
CA LEU A 50 6.01 0.75 -17.88
C LEU A 50 7.00 0.88 -16.71
N PHE A 51 6.49 0.80 -15.46
CA PHE A 51 7.33 0.80 -14.26
C PHE A 51 8.27 -0.40 -14.23
N ARG A 52 7.77 -1.61 -14.47
CA ARG A 52 8.62 -2.83 -14.49
C ARG A 52 9.75 -2.74 -15.52
N GLN A 53 9.48 -2.16 -16.67
CA GLN A 53 10.46 -2.07 -17.75
C GLN A 53 11.54 -0.99 -17.53
N ASN A 54 11.18 0.13 -16.90
CA ASN A 54 12.03 1.32 -16.85
C ASN A 54 12.49 1.71 -15.44
N CYS A 55 11.73 1.40 -14.40
CA CYS A 55 11.97 1.92 -13.05
C CYS A 55 12.42 0.84 -12.06
N ALA A 56 11.86 -0.38 -12.19
CA ALA A 56 12.05 -1.46 -11.23
C ALA A 56 13.50 -1.89 -11.06
N ILE A 57 14.32 -1.79 -12.10
CA ILE A 57 15.75 -2.15 -12.07
C ILE A 57 16.51 -1.35 -10.99
N CYS A 58 16.13 -0.10 -10.75
CA CYS A 58 16.71 0.74 -9.72
C CYS A 58 15.83 0.80 -8.47
N HIS A 59 14.53 1.04 -8.61
CA HIS A 59 13.62 1.28 -7.49
C HIS A 59 13.07 0.00 -6.82
N GLY A 60 13.44 -1.19 -7.31
CA GLY A 60 12.87 -2.45 -6.84
C GLY A 60 11.56 -2.83 -7.55
N PRO A 61 11.19 -4.12 -7.58
CA PRO A 61 10.05 -4.63 -8.34
C PRO A 61 8.72 -4.02 -7.89
N GLU A 62 8.62 -3.65 -6.63
CA GLU A 62 7.43 -3.01 -6.05
C GLU A 62 7.64 -1.53 -5.70
N GLY A 63 8.79 -0.92 -6.05
CA GLY A 63 9.11 0.47 -5.76
C GLY A 63 9.60 0.73 -4.34
N GLU A 64 10.04 -0.30 -3.64
CA GLU A 64 10.53 -0.28 -2.26
C GLU A 64 11.90 0.36 -2.08
N GLY A 65 12.58 0.66 -3.18
CA GLY A 65 13.95 1.13 -3.17
C GLY A 65 14.97 0.04 -2.83
N LYS A 66 16.24 0.37 -2.88
CA LYS A 66 17.34 -0.54 -2.49
C LYS A 66 18.63 0.21 -2.23
N THR A 67 19.59 -0.46 -1.62
CA THR A 67 20.98 0.01 -1.56
C THR A 67 21.78 -0.72 -2.64
N LEU A 68 22.48 0.04 -3.47
CA LEU A 68 23.36 -0.49 -4.51
C LEU A 68 24.68 -0.99 -3.91
N THR A 69 25.42 -1.76 -4.69
CA THR A 69 26.72 -2.34 -4.29
C THR A 69 27.79 -1.28 -3.99
N ASP A 70 27.65 -0.09 -4.56
CA ASP A 70 28.51 1.07 -4.31
C ASP A 70 28.07 1.91 -3.08
N GLY A 71 27.08 1.44 -2.32
CA GLY A 71 26.57 2.10 -1.13
C GLY A 71 25.52 3.19 -1.41
N ARG A 72 25.23 3.54 -2.64
CA ARG A 72 24.17 4.50 -2.98
C ARG A 72 22.80 3.95 -2.63
N ARG A 73 21.98 4.77 -1.98
CA ARG A 73 20.61 4.41 -1.62
C ARG A 73 19.64 4.92 -2.69
N ILE A 74 18.94 4.00 -3.32
CA ILE A 74 17.78 4.31 -4.18
C ILE A 74 16.55 4.48 -3.29
N PRO A 75 15.83 5.63 -3.39
CA PRO A 75 14.73 5.92 -2.46
C PRO A 75 13.55 4.98 -2.66
N ASN A 76 12.88 4.69 -1.55
CA ASN A 76 11.57 4.06 -1.52
C ASN A 76 10.53 5.03 -2.08
N LEU A 77 9.73 4.58 -3.04
CA LEU A 77 8.68 5.39 -3.67
C LEU A 77 7.32 5.28 -2.96
N ARG A 78 7.20 4.35 -2.00
CA ARG A 78 5.95 4.03 -1.31
C ARG A 78 5.86 4.62 0.09
N ASP A 79 6.98 4.64 0.80
CA ASP A 79 7.02 4.92 2.24
C ASP A 79 8.16 5.88 2.58
N GLY A 80 7.96 6.67 3.64
CA GLY A 80 8.95 7.57 4.18
C GLY A 80 8.76 9.02 3.74
N GLU A 81 9.80 9.82 3.91
CA GLU A 81 9.80 11.20 3.46
C GLU A 81 10.18 11.29 1.98
N PHE A 82 9.30 11.91 1.20
CA PHE A 82 9.52 12.10 -0.22
C PHE A 82 10.18 13.45 -0.49
N LYS A 83 11.34 13.44 -1.16
CA LYS A 83 12.04 14.65 -1.60
C LYS A 83 11.21 15.46 -2.59
N TYR A 84 10.54 14.78 -3.52
CA TYR A 84 9.67 15.38 -4.52
C TYR A 84 8.22 15.09 -4.17
N LYS A 85 7.42 16.15 -3.95
CA LYS A 85 6.07 16.04 -3.39
C LYS A 85 4.98 16.44 -4.37
N THR A 86 5.29 17.34 -5.33
CA THR A 86 4.32 17.78 -6.34
C THR A 86 4.51 17.04 -7.65
N ASP A 87 3.46 16.99 -8.46
CA ASP A 87 3.47 16.36 -9.77
C ASP A 87 4.55 16.97 -10.68
N GLU A 88 4.72 18.30 -10.65
CA GLU A 88 5.74 19.00 -11.45
C GLU A 88 7.16 18.61 -11.00
N GLN A 89 7.37 18.46 -9.69
CA GLN A 89 8.69 18.07 -9.17
C GLN A 89 9.04 16.64 -9.60
N ILE A 90 8.06 15.73 -9.52
CA ILE A 90 8.24 14.34 -9.93
C ILE A 90 8.41 14.26 -11.44
N TYR A 91 7.56 14.95 -12.22
CA TYR A 91 7.68 15.04 -13.68
C TYR A 91 9.08 15.49 -14.09
N ARG A 92 9.55 16.60 -13.54
CA ARG A 92 10.87 17.14 -13.85
C ARG A 92 11.97 16.14 -13.50
N HIS A 93 11.89 15.50 -12.35
CA HIS A 93 12.89 14.51 -11.93
C HIS A 93 12.90 13.26 -12.82
N ILE A 94 11.74 12.77 -13.26
CA ILE A 94 11.67 11.67 -14.22
C ILE A 94 12.21 12.13 -15.59
N SER A 95 11.78 13.29 -16.06
CA SER A 95 12.15 13.83 -17.38
C SER A 95 13.64 14.15 -17.48
N GLU A 96 14.20 14.84 -16.49
CA GLU A 96 15.54 15.41 -16.53
C GLU A 96 16.59 14.56 -15.76
N GLY A 97 16.11 13.64 -14.91
CA GLY A 97 16.99 12.83 -14.08
C GLY A 97 17.60 13.63 -12.92
N GLY A 98 18.76 13.17 -12.48
CA GLY A 98 19.53 13.80 -11.40
C GLY A 98 19.56 12.97 -10.13
N ASN A 99 20.51 13.29 -9.24
CA ASN A 99 20.78 12.51 -8.02
C ASN A 99 21.00 11.00 -8.28
N GLY A 100 21.62 10.66 -9.41
CA GLY A 100 21.89 9.28 -9.83
C GLY A 100 20.76 8.62 -10.63
N MET A 101 19.66 9.30 -10.87
CA MET A 101 18.60 8.83 -11.76
C MET A 101 18.86 9.27 -13.20
N THR A 102 18.71 8.34 -14.14
CA THR A 102 18.82 8.59 -15.58
C THR A 102 17.64 9.43 -16.08
N PRO A 103 17.84 10.41 -16.98
CA PRO A 103 16.76 11.14 -17.60
C PRO A 103 15.96 10.26 -18.56
N PHE A 104 14.63 10.39 -18.51
CA PHE A 104 13.71 9.65 -19.39
C PHE A 104 13.15 10.49 -20.54
N ARG A 105 13.48 11.78 -20.61
CA ARG A 105 13.13 12.62 -21.76
C ARG A 105 13.76 12.02 -23.04
N GLY A 106 12.92 11.77 -24.05
CA GLY A 106 13.32 11.12 -25.30
C GLY A 106 13.32 9.58 -25.26
N GLN A 107 13.15 8.97 -24.07
CA GLN A 107 12.90 7.53 -23.93
C GLN A 107 11.42 7.25 -23.70
N LEU A 108 10.77 8.09 -22.90
CA LEU A 108 9.34 8.10 -22.67
C LEU A 108 8.73 9.35 -23.26
N THR A 109 7.50 9.24 -23.73
CA THR A 109 6.70 10.39 -24.15
C THR A 109 6.28 11.21 -22.93
N ASP A 110 5.92 12.48 -23.11
CA ASP A 110 5.40 13.32 -22.03
C ASP A 110 4.14 12.72 -21.38
N ARG A 111 3.31 12.01 -22.17
CA ARG A 111 2.14 11.30 -21.67
C ARG A 111 2.53 10.16 -20.74
N GLU A 112 3.54 9.39 -21.08
CA GLU A 112 4.04 8.29 -20.24
C GLU A 112 4.72 8.81 -18.97
N ILE A 113 5.48 9.90 -19.06
CA ILE A 113 6.06 10.54 -17.87
C ILE A 113 4.95 11.02 -16.93
N ASN A 114 3.91 11.70 -17.44
CA ASN A 114 2.75 12.11 -16.65
C ASN A 114 1.97 10.93 -16.07
N MET A 115 1.91 9.82 -16.79
CA MET A 115 1.31 8.58 -16.29
C MET A 115 2.13 8.01 -15.12
N MET A 116 3.45 8.01 -15.21
CA MET A 116 4.34 7.60 -14.11
C MET A 116 4.24 8.51 -12.90
N VAL A 117 4.08 9.83 -13.08
CA VAL A 117 3.83 10.77 -11.98
C VAL A 117 2.60 10.35 -11.19
N ARG A 118 1.46 10.16 -11.88
CA ARG A 118 0.21 9.73 -11.24
C ARG A 118 0.33 8.35 -10.61
N PHE A 119 0.97 7.43 -11.29
CA PHE A 119 1.20 6.09 -10.76
C PHE A 119 1.95 6.12 -9.42
N VAL A 120 3.02 6.91 -9.33
CA VAL A 120 3.77 7.08 -8.08
C VAL A 120 2.91 7.77 -7.00
N GLN A 121 2.18 8.83 -7.33
CA GLN A 121 1.39 9.61 -6.38
C GLN A 121 0.15 8.85 -5.89
N ASP A 122 -0.60 8.26 -6.82
CA ASP A 122 -1.93 7.74 -6.56
C ASP A 122 -1.94 6.24 -6.21
N GLU A 123 -1.01 5.46 -6.78
CA GLU A 123 -1.00 4.01 -6.59
C GLU A 123 0.08 3.56 -5.59
N LEU A 124 1.26 4.16 -5.61
CA LEU A 124 2.34 3.72 -4.75
C LEU A 124 2.33 4.39 -3.38
N ARG A 125 2.11 5.71 -3.32
CA ARG A 125 2.21 6.50 -2.08
C ARG A 125 0.94 6.51 -1.25
N ARG A 126 -0.23 6.33 -1.88
CA ARG A 126 -1.50 6.30 -1.14
C ARG A 126 -1.79 4.91 -0.59
N PRO A 127 -2.23 4.81 0.68
CA PRO A 127 -2.88 3.60 1.15
C PRO A 127 -4.12 3.34 0.29
N GLN A 128 -4.20 2.20 -0.36
CA GLN A 128 -5.38 1.82 -1.14
C GLN A 128 -6.53 1.57 -0.17
N THR A 129 -7.40 2.56 0.02
CA THR A 129 -8.68 2.34 0.67
C THR A 129 -9.59 1.65 -0.35
N LYS A 130 -9.87 0.37 -0.12
CA LYS A 130 -10.86 -0.34 -0.93
C LYS A 130 -12.23 0.32 -0.75
N PRO A 131 -13.00 0.54 -1.83
CA PRO A 131 -14.41 0.95 -1.75
C PRO A 131 -15.27 -0.09 -1.04
#